data_378fba62a20e941bab2dc9cebf3999d5
#
_entry.id   378fba62a20e941bab2dc9cebf3999d5
#
_cell.length_a   1.000
_cell.length_b   1.000
_cell.length_c   1.000
_cell.angle_alpha   90.00
_cell.angle_beta   90.00
_cell.angle_gamma   90.00
#
_symmetry.space_group_name_H-M   'P 1'
#
loop_
_entity.id
_entity.type
_entity.pdbx_description
1 polymer ?
#
loop_
_entity_poly.entity_id
_entity_poly.type
_entity_poly.pdbx_seq_one_letter_code
_entity_poly.pdbx_strand_id
1 'polypeptide(L)'
;MSSDNAPRWPQLLIAFALVAMFAALATAAATEILMDNTPSERNMLLLLLGSIAVASVAVLLIFLLFTPRSLIGRMLLAAISGPIVIATALITGAQTMLVDSDQLRFLLIVLSFASVLGVGVTFALARPLRSDLKAITGVAVRVGQGDLEARADLDRLDEVGELSGAIDSMVEQISTSRSQRDEAERERSVTLASLSHDARTPLTSMRLATEALIDGVAPDPQRYLRAISTDISAVETLINDLFLIGQIEAGRLQLRSEPMDAMTTVGDVATQLRPIAEDKGVELHVHGPANFPVTADPTQLNRVLSNVISNAIRHAPVGDEIQIDVDGQQSRISVRDGGDGFPADFVEEAFQPFRRHDEARERSQGGAGLGLAVSRGIVDALGGAIWADPGPGGVVHIELPA
;
A
#
# COMPACT_ATOMS: atom_id res chain seq x y z
N MET A 1 9.56 -10.79 -18.72
CA MET A 1 10.00 -10.89 -20.13
C MET A 1 9.38 -12.14 -20.71
N SER A 2 8.20 -12.06 -21.31
CA SER A 2 7.59 -13.16 -22.06
C SER A 2 7.31 -12.65 -23.48
N SER A 3 7.91 -13.33 -24.42
CA SER A 3 7.98 -13.05 -25.85
C SER A 3 6.75 -13.53 -26.60
N ASP A 4 5.54 -13.15 -26.16
CA ASP A 4 4.29 -13.67 -26.74
C ASP A 4 3.39 -12.61 -27.37
N ASN A 5 3.98 -11.50 -27.83
CA ASN A 5 3.27 -10.47 -28.61
C ASN A 5 3.70 -10.48 -30.07
N ALA A 6 3.77 -11.64 -30.69
CA ALA A 6 3.75 -11.70 -32.16
C ALA A 6 2.36 -11.22 -32.62
N PRO A 7 2.29 -10.21 -33.53
CA PRO A 7 1.03 -9.66 -33.96
C PRO A 7 0.16 -10.74 -34.60
N ARG A 8 -1.03 -10.99 -34.08
CA ARG A 8 -2.02 -11.97 -34.58
C ARG A 8 -2.59 -11.60 -35.97
N TRP A 9 -2.06 -10.58 -36.61
CA TRP A 9 -2.46 -10.07 -37.92
C TRP A 9 -2.40 -11.11 -39.05
N PRO A 10 -1.36 -11.97 -39.16
CA PRO A 10 -1.33 -12.96 -40.22
C PRO A 10 -2.47 -13.97 -40.14
N GLN A 11 -2.87 -14.35 -38.94
CA GLN A 11 -3.95 -15.32 -38.70
C GLN A 11 -5.32 -14.73 -39.03
N LEU A 12 -5.57 -13.45 -38.70
CA LEU A 12 -6.81 -12.74 -39.07
C LEU A 12 -6.92 -12.54 -40.58
N LEU A 13 -5.80 -12.26 -41.24
CA LEU A 13 -5.75 -12.12 -42.70
C LEU A 13 -6.02 -13.43 -43.42
N ILE A 14 -5.44 -14.51 -42.94
CA ILE A 14 -5.69 -15.85 -43.50
C ILE A 14 -7.15 -16.24 -43.26
N ALA A 15 -7.71 -15.98 -42.08
CA ALA A 15 -9.12 -16.25 -41.80
C ALA A 15 -10.05 -15.44 -42.68
N PHE A 16 -9.78 -14.14 -42.89
CA PHE A 16 -10.58 -13.30 -43.79
C PHE A 16 -10.48 -13.74 -45.26
N ALA A 17 -9.28 -14.05 -45.75
CA ALA A 17 -9.08 -14.58 -47.11
C ALA A 17 -9.80 -15.92 -47.29
N LEU A 18 -9.78 -16.80 -46.30
CA LEU A 18 -10.49 -18.07 -46.31
C LEU A 18 -12.02 -17.89 -46.35
N VAL A 19 -12.54 -16.95 -45.53
CA VAL A 19 -13.98 -16.62 -45.50
C VAL A 19 -14.41 -16.01 -46.85
N ALA A 20 -13.62 -15.10 -47.41
CA ALA A 20 -13.93 -14.50 -48.72
C ALA A 20 -13.88 -15.54 -49.86
N MET A 21 -12.89 -16.43 -49.83
CA MET A 21 -12.77 -17.54 -50.77
C MET A 21 -13.93 -18.53 -50.61
N PHE A 22 -14.29 -18.88 -49.39
CA PHE A 22 -15.42 -19.78 -49.12
C PHE A 22 -16.74 -19.17 -49.55
N ALA A 23 -16.97 -17.87 -49.30
CA ALA A 23 -18.15 -17.15 -49.75
C ALA A 23 -18.23 -17.12 -51.29
N ALA A 24 -17.13 -16.87 -51.98
CA ALA A 24 -17.06 -16.89 -53.42
C ALA A 24 -17.35 -18.28 -54.01
N LEU A 25 -16.76 -19.34 -53.45
CA LEU A 25 -16.98 -20.74 -53.83
C LEU A 25 -18.42 -21.18 -53.55
N ALA A 26 -18.97 -20.83 -52.37
CA ALA A 26 -20.36 -21.16 -51.99
C ALA A 26 -21.35 -20.47 -52.92
N THR A 27 -21.10 -19.19 -53.32
CA THR A 27 -21.95 -18.46 -54.26
C THR A 27 -21.84 -19.06 -55.66
N ALA A 28 -20.65 -19.44 -56.10
CA ALA A 28 -20.45 -20.11 -57.39
C ALA A 28 -21.16 -21.48 -57.44
N ALA A 29 -21.05 -22.28 -56.38
CA ALA A 29 -21.73 -23.58 -56.28
C ALA A 29 -23.26 -23.42 -56.21
N ALA A 30 -23.77 -22.44 -55.48
CA ALA A 30 -25.20 -22.16 -55.37
C ALA A 30 -25.80 -21.73 -56.69
N THR A 31 -25.08 -20.96 -57.49
CA THR A 31 -25.50 -20.55 -58.82
C THR A 31 -25.50 -21.70 -59.87
N GLU A 32 -24.55 -22.63 -59.70
CA GLU A 32 -24.50 -23.84 -60.55
C GLU A 32 -25.63 -24.84 -60.24
N ILE A 33 -26.07 -24.91 -59.00
CA ILE A 33 -27.13 -25.83 -58.52
C ILE A 33 -28.54 -25.25 -58.74
N LEU A 34 -28.70 -23.93 -58.57
CA LEU A 34 -30.02 -23.28 -58.55
C LEU A 34 -30.47 -22.66 -59.90
N MET A 35 -29.57 -22.52 -60.88
CA MET A 35 -29.85 -21.86 -62.14
C MET A 35 -29.36 -22.73 -63.33
N ASP A 36 -30.25 -23.04 -64.30
CA ASP A 36 -29.90 -23.60 -65.61
C ASP A 36 -29.20 -22.53 -66.45
N ASN A 37 -27.91 -22.29 -66.17
CA ASN A 37 -27.17 -21.22 -66.84
C ASN A 37 -26.59 -21.64 -68.15
N THR A 38 -26.72 -20.78 -69.14
CA THR A 38 -26.00 -20.90 -70.44
C THR A 38 -24.50 -20.69 -70.23
N PRO A 39 -23.61 -21.22 -71.10
CA PRO A 39 -22.17 -21.02 -70.94
C PRO A 39 -21.73 -19.55 -70.89
N SER A 40 -22.49 -18.65 -71.50
CA SER A 40 -22.25 -17.21 -71.51
C SER A 40 -22.57 -16.58 -70.10
N GLU A 41 -23.67 -16.98 -69.50
CA GLU A 41 -24.08 -16.49 -68.18
C GLU A 41 -23.11 -16.96 -67.06
N ARG A 42 -22.58 -18.18 -67.14
CA ARG A 42 -21.58 -18.73 -66.29
C ARG A 42 -20.27 -17.91 -66.31
N ASN A 43 -19.81 -17.59 -67.58
CA ASN A 43 -18.61 -16.76 -67.70
C ASN A 43 -18.79 -15.35 -67.15
N MET A 44 -19.96 -14.77 -67.30
CA MET A 44 -20.35 -13.47 -66.74
C MET A 44 -20.31 -13.48 -65.18
N LEU A 45 -20.86 -14.51 -64.58
CA LEU A 45 -20.89 -14.69 -63.13
C LEU A 45 -19.49 -14.88 -62.54
N LEU A 46 -18.62 -15.64 -63.20
CA LEU A 46 -17.22 -15.81 -62.88
C LEU A 46 -16.42 -14.49 -62.91
N LEU A 47 -16.69 -13.65 -63.92
CA LEU A 47 -16.10 -12.32 -64.04
C LEU A 47 -16.57 -11.39 -62.92
N LEU A 48 -17.85 -11.43 -62.55
CA LEU A 48 -18.39 -10.65 -61.40
C LEU A 48 -17.76 -11.06 -60.09
N LEU A 49 -17.72 -12.36 -59.77
CA LEU A 49 -17.12 -12.88 -58.55
C LEU A 49 -15.61 -12.61 -58.50
N GLY A 50 -14.93 -12.74 -59.64
CA GLY A 50 -13.51 -12.41 -59.77
C GLY A 50 -13.22 -10.94 -59.47
N SER A 51 -14.05 -10.02 -59.97
CA SER A 51 -13.89 -8.58 -59.73
C SER A 51 -14.11 -8.20 -58.27
N ILE A 52 -15.12 -8.80 -57.62
CA ILE A 52 -15.37 -8.61 -56.16
C ILE A 52 -14.19 -9.13 -55.33
N ALA A 53 -13.67 -10.31 -55.70
CA ALA A 53 -12.51 -10.88 -54.99
C ALA A 53 -11.27 -9.99 -55.13
N VAL A 54 -10.98 -9.50 -56.35
CA VAL A 54 -9.86 -8.57 -56.59
C VAL A 54 -10.04 -7.26 -55.84
N ALA A 55 -11.23 -6.67 -55.82
CA ALA A 55 -11.52 -5.46 -55.09
C ALA A 55 -11.35 -5.67 -53.56
N SER A 56 -11.83 -6.81 -53.04
CA SER A 56 -11.68 -7.17 -51.63
C SER A 56 -10.22 -7.35 -51.25
N VAL A 57 -9.42 -8.01 -52.10
CA VAL A 57 -7.97 -8.18 -51.88
C VAL A 57 -7.24 -6.82 -51.97
N ALA A 58 -7.60 -5.96 -52.88
CA ALA A 58 -7.02 -4.63 -53.03
C ALA A 58 -7.32 -3.76 -51.80
N VAL A 59 -8.54 -3.77 -51.28
CA VAL A 59 -8.93 -3.09 -50.03
C VAL A 59 -8.15 -3.64 -48.86
N LEU A 60 -7.99 -4.96 -48.77
CA LEU A 60 -7.21 -5.60 -47.75
C LEU A 60 -5.72 -5.19 -47.78
N LEU A 61 -5.13 -5.15 -48.99
CA LEU A 61 -3.77 -4.69 -49.20
C LEU A 61 -3.59 -3.20 -48.85
N ILE A 62 -4.55 -2.35 -49.17
CA ILE A 62 -4.55 -0.94 -48.76
C ILE A 62 -4.61 -0.84 -47.22
N PHE A 63 -5.46 -1.64 -46.58
CA PHE A 63 -5.54 -1.69 -45.13
C PHE A 63 -4.23 -2.14 -44.47
N LEU A 64 -3.51 -3.09 -45.07
CA LEU A 64 -2.22 -3.56 -44.63
C LEU A 64 -1.07 -2.56 -44.79
N LEU A 65 -1.02 -1.92 -45.98
CA LEU A 65 0.07 -1.01 -46.34
C LEU A 65 -0.10 0.39 -45.75
N PHE A 66 -1.34 0.83 -45.55
CA PHE A 66 -1.69 2.17 -45.10
C PHE A 66 -2.47 2.20 -43.77
N THR A 67 -2.19 1.26 -42.82
CA THR A 67 -2.86 1.33 -41.50
C THR A 67 -2.56 2.66 -40.82
N PRO A 68 -3.56 3.55 -40.67
CA PRO A 68 -3.38 4.82 -39.99
C PRO A 68 -3.00 4.55 -38.55
N ARG A 69 -2.06 5.34 -37.98
CA ARG A 69 -1.69 5.27 -36.56
C ARG A 69 -2.81 5.73 -35.64
N SER A 70 -3.81 6.44 -36.14
CA SER A 70 -4.95 6.93 -35.37
C SER A 70 -6.14 5.97 -35.45
N LEU A 71 -6.85 5.78 -34.34
CA LEU A 71 -8.08 4.98 -34.23
C LEU A 71 -9.12 5.46 -35.23
N ILE A 72 -9.33 6.78 -35.34
CA ILE A 72 -10.28 7.38 -36.28
C ILE A 72 -9.90 7.06 -37.73
N GLY A 73 -8.62 7.12 -38.07
CA GLY A 73 -8.17 6.77 -39.42
C GLY A 73 -8.47 5.32 -39.77
N ARG A 74 -8.35 4.39 -38.84
CA ARG A 74 -8.69 2.97 -39.02
C ARG A 74 -10.19 2.78 -39.20
N MET A 75 -11.01 3.44 -38.38
CA MET A 75 -12.47 3.39 -38.49
C MET A 75 -12.98 4.00 -39.81
N LEU A 76 -12.41 5.13 -40.23
CA LEU A 76 -12.74 5.75 -41.54
C LEU A 76 -12.34 4.86 -42.71
N LEU A 77 -11.16 4.25 -42.68
CA LEU A 77 -10.73 3.32 -43.70
C LEU A 77 -11.66 2.11 -43.79
N ALA A 78 -12.08 1.55 -42.66
CA ALA A 78 -13.08 0.49 -42.62
C ALA A 78 -14.44 0.92 -43.16
N ALA A 79 -14.91 2.13 -42.83
CA ALA A 79 -16.19 2.67 -43.28
C ALA A 79 -16.25 2.89 -44.84
N ILE A 80 -15.10 3.22 -45.44
CA ILE A 80 -15.01 3.46 -46.89
C ILE A 80 -14.81 2.15 -47.68
N SER A 81 -14.20 1.13 -47.05
CA SER A 81 -13.89 -0.14 -47.71
C SER A 81 -15.11 -0.89 -48.24
N GLY A 82 -16.18 -0.97 -47.47
CA GLY A 82 -17.43 -1.63 -47.86
C GLY A 82 -18.06 -1.02 -49.14
N PRO A 83 -18.33 0.29 -49.18
CA PRO A 83 -18.82 0.98 -50.38
C PRO A 83 -17.98 0.78 -51.62
N ILE A 84 -16.64 0.75 -51.51
CA ILE A 84 -15.75 0.51 -52.66
C ILE A 84 -15.98 -0.88 -53.26
N VAL A 85 -16.05 -1.92 -52.40
CA VAL A 85 -16.31 -3.29 -52.87
C VAL A 85 -17.69 -3.40 -53.55
N ILE A 86 -18.73 -2.79 -52.96
CA ILE A 86 -20.08 -2.77 -53.49
C ILE A 86 -20.12 -2.00 -54.82
N ALA A 87 -19.44 -0.84 -54.91
CA ALA A 87 -19.38 -0.08 -56.15
C ALA A 87 -18.72 -0.88 -57.29
N THR A 88 -17.63 -1.58 -57.01
CA THR A 88 -16.94 -2.43 -57.98
C THR A 88 -17.86 -3.56 -58.47
N ALA A 89 -18.60 -4.20 -57.54
CA ALA A 89 -19.55 -5.24 -57.85
C ALA A 89 -20.69 -4.72 -58.77
N LEU A 90 -21.25 -3.54 -58.44
CA LEU A 90 -22.33 -2.93 -59.24
C LEU A 90 -21.88 -2.51 -60.66
N ILE A 91 -20.68 -1.90 -60.78
CA ILE A 91 -20.13 -1.48 -62.06
C ILE A 91 -19.85 -2.69 -62.93
N THR A 92 -19.24 -3.74 -62.39
CA THR A 92 -18.96 -4.96 -63.18
C THR A 92 -20.24 -5.69 -63.56
N GLY A 93 -21.20 -5.78 -62.63
CA GLY A 93 -22.52 -6.37 -62.87
C GLY A 93 -23.30 -5.63 -63.99
N ALA A 94 -23.27 -4.29 -63.95
CA ALA A 94 -23.91 -3.47 -64.98
C ALA A 94 -23.28 -3.64 -66.39
N GLN A 95 -21.95 -3.75 -66.44
CA GLN A 95 -21.24 -3.99 -67.73
C GLN A 95 -21.48 -5.38 -68.30
N THR A 96 -21.68 -6.36 -67.41
CA THR A 96 -21.90 -7.76 -67.85
C THR A 96 -23.35 -8.10 -68.14
N MET A 97 -24.32 -7.46 -67.44
CA MET A 97 -25.74 -7.82 -67.48
C MET A 97 -26.63 -6.89 -68.38
N LEU A 98 -26.04 -6.02 -69.18
CA LEU A 98 -26.82 -5.07 -70.05
C LEU A 98 -27.81 -4.20 -69.23
N VAL A 99 -27.41 -3.81 -68.01
CA VAL A 99 -28.20 -2.91 -67.17
C VAL A 99 -28.26 -1.53 -67.83
N ASP A 100 -29.46 -0.95 -67.90
CA ASP A 100 -29.67 0.38 -68.50
C ASP A 100 -28.82 1.43 -67.76
N SER A 101 -28.21 2.33 -68.51
CA SER A 101 -27.32 3.39 -68.04
C SER A 101 -27.96 4.26 -66.92
N ASP A 102 -29.26 4.44 -66.96
CA ASP A 102 -29.99 5.26 -65.96
C ASP A 102 -30.17 4.53 -64.62
N GLN A 103 -30.39 3.21 -64.69
CA GLN A 103 -30.44 2.38 -63.45
C GLN A 103 -29.08 2.34 -62.73
N LEU A 104 -27.99 2.22 -63.55
CA LEU A 104 -26.64 2.26 -62.96
C LEU A 104 -26.35 3.61 -62.34
N ARG A 105 -26.70 4.73 -62.96
CA ARG A 105 -26.54 6.07 -62.36
C ARG A 105 -27.29 6.23 -61.05
N PHE A 106 -28.54 5.76 -60.99
CA PHE A 106 -29.36 5.79 -59.78
C PHE A 106 -28.70 4.99 -58.65
N LEU A 107 -28.22 3.76 -58.89
CA LEU A 107 -27.53 2.92 -57.93
C LEU A 107 -26.25 3.58 -57.42
N LEU A 108 -25.45 4.21 -58.26
CA LEU A 108 -24.24 4.92 -57.88
C LEU A 108 -24.55 6.15 -57.04
N ILE A 109 -25.65 6.87 -57.29
CA ILE A 109 -26.10 8.00 -56.48
C ILE A 109 -26.49 7.50 -55.07
N VAL A 110 -27.29 6.43 -54.97
CA VAL A 110 -27.70 5.84 -53.69
C VAL A 110 -26.48 5.35 -52.90
N LEU A 111 -25.54 4.68 -53.58
CA LEU A 111 -24.31 4.20 -52.97
C LEU A 111 -23.43 5.35 -52.44
N SER A 112 -23.29 6.42 -53.21
CA SER A 112 -22.51 7.60 -52.79
C SER A 112 -23.15 8.27 -51.61
N PHE A 113 -24.49 8.42 -51.56
CA PHE A 113 -25.21 8.94 -50.40
C PHE A 113 -25.02 8.07 -49.17
N ALA A 114 -25.19 6.74 -49.31
CA ALA A 114 -24.98 5.80 -48.21
C ALA A 114 -23.53 5.84 -47.68
N SER A 115 -22.55 6.01 -48.56
CA SER A 115 -21.14 6.12 -48.19
C SER A 115 -20.84 7.39 -47.39
N VAL A 116 -21.36 8.53 -47.83
CA VAL A 116 -21.23 9.80 -47.13
C VAL A 116 -21.87 9.72 -45.73
N LEU A 117 -23.08 9.12 -45.68
CA LEU A 117 -23.76 8.91 -44.40
C LEU A 117 -22.95 7.98 -43.47
N GLY A 118 -22.44 6.86 -43.99
CA GLY A 118 -21.62 5.90 -43.22
C GLY A 118 -20.35 6.53 -42.67
N VAL A 119 -19.66 7.33 -43.50
CA VAL A 119 -18.48 8.10 -43.04
C VAL A 119 -18.88 9.12 -41.97
N GLY A 120 -19.99 9.83 -42.14
CA GLY A 120 -20.51 10.80 -41.17
C GLY A 120 -20.83 10.15 -39.81
N VAL A 121 -21.53 9.04 -39.80
CA VAL A 121 -21.87 8.28 -38.59
C VAL A 121 -20.60 7.77 -37.92
N THR A 122 -19.66 7.19 -38.67
CA THR A 122 -18.38 6.71 -38.13
C THR A 122 -17.59 7.84 -37.44
N PHE A 123 -17.55 9.00 -38.10
CA PHE A 123 -16.87 10.17 -37.55
C PHE A 123 -17.56 10.70 -36.28
N ALA A 124 -18.89 10.73 -36.26
CA ALA A 124 -19.68 11.14 -35.12
C ALA A 124 -19.45 10.25 -33.89
N LEU A 125 -19.34 8.92 -34.08
CA LEU A 125 -19.08 7.95 -33.03
C LEU A 125 -17.61 7.92 -32.56
N ALA A 126 -16.68 8.10 -33.52
CA ALA A 126 -15.25 8.03 -33.21
C ALA A 126 -14.71 9.25 -32.45
N ARG A 127 -15.33 10.42 -32.64
CA ARG A 127 -14.87 11.68 -32.06
C ARG A 127 -14.95 11.72 -30.51
N PRO A 128 -16.10 11.38 -29.87
CA PRO A 128 -16.19 11.33 -28.41
C PRO A 128 -15.24 10.28 -27.84
N LEU A 129 -15.17 9.08 -28.42
CA LEU A 129 -14.28 8.02 -27.97
C LEU A 129 -12.80 8.45 -27.93
N ARG A 130 -12.35 9.19 -28.94
CA ARG A 130 -10.98 9.75 -28.97
C ARG A 130 -10.77 10.77 -27.86
N SER A 131 -11.76 11.62 -27.57
CA SER A 131 -11.69 12.62 -26.51
C SER A 131 -11.51 11.97 -25.15
N ASP A 132 -12.33 10.94 -24.86
CA ASP A 132 -12.34 10.24 -23.59
C ASP A 132 -11.05 9.46 -23.36
N LEU A 133 -10.56 8.73 -24.36
CA LEU A 133 -9.25 8.06 -24.29
C LEU A 133 -8.10 9.05 -24.07
N LYS A 134 -8.19 10.24 -24.66
CA LYS A 134 -7.19 11.30 -24.42
C LYS A 134 -7.28 11.85 -23.01
N ALA A 135 -8.48 11.99 -22.44
CA ALA A 135 -8.68 12.41 -21.06
C ALA A 135 -8.04 11.39 -20.09
N ILE A 136 -8.36 10.09 -20.25
CA ILE A 136 -7.78 9.00 -19.45
C ILE A 136 -6.24 9.00 -19.54
N THR A 137 -5.70 9.10 -20.77
CA THR A 137 -4.25 9.15 -20.98
C THR A 137 -3.64 10.38 -20.29
N GLY A 138 -4.33 11.53 -20.36
CA GLY A 138 -3.90 12.77 -19.70
C GLY A 138 -3.82 12.61 -18.19
N VAL A 139 -4.80 11.94 -17.56
CA VAL A 139 -4.78 11.61 -16.13
C VAL A 139 -3.59 10.71 -15.81
N ALA A 140 -3.38 9.63 -16.55
CA ALA A 140 -2.25 8.73 -16.31
C ALA A 140 -0.89 9.45 -16.38
N VAL A 141 -0.72 10.40 -17.30
CA VAL A 141 0.49 11.22 -17.41
C VAL A 141 0.64 12.15 -16.21
N ARG A 142 -0.43 12.84 -15.78
CA ARG A 142 -0.40 13.73 -14.60
C ARG A 142 -0.07 12.96 -13.33
N VAL A 143 -0.68 11.79 -13.13
CA VAL A 143 -0.38 10.90 -12.00
C VAL A 143 1.10 10.47 -12.02
N GLY A 144 1.64 10.13 -13.19
CA GLY A 144 3.07 9.83 -13.36
C GLY A 144 4.00 11.02 -13.04
N GLN A 145 3.50 12.25 -13.11
CA GLN A 145 4.19 13.48 -12.71
C GLN A 145 3.97 13.86 -11.23
N GLY A 146 3.19 13.05 -10.49
CA GLY A 146 2.95 13.22 -9.06
C GLY A 146 1.64 13.93 -8.70
N ASP A 147 0.79 14.26 -9.66
CA ASP A 147 -0.55 14.83 -9.43
C ASP A 147 -1.53 13.68 -9.08
N LEU A 148 -1.65 13.38 -7.78
CA LEU A 148 -2.54 12.33 -7.27
C LEU A 148 -3.99 12.79 -7.05
N GLU A 149 -4.31 14.05 -7.37
CA GLU A 149 -5.68 14.56 -7.36
C GLU A 149 -6.35 14.41 -8.73
N ALA A 150 -5.57 14.10 -9.78
CA ALA A 150 -6.08 13.90 -11.11
C ALA A 150 -7.08 12.75 -11.17
N ARG A 151 -8.26 13.01 -11.75
CA ARG A 151 -9.30 12.00 -12.01
C ARG A 151 -9.74 12.09 -13.47
N ALA A 152 -10.14 10.95 -14.02
CA ALA A 152 -10.71 10.89 -15.35
C ALA A 152 -12.23 11.17 -15.31
N ASP A 153 -12.91 10.66 -14.29
CA ASP A 153 -14.31 10.93 -13.91
C ASP A 153 -15.25 10.94 -15.15
N LEU A 154 -15.17 9.88 -15.96
CA LEU A 154 -16.00 9.74 -17.15
C LEU A 154 -17.31 9.03 -16.79
N ASP A 155 -18.43 9.74 -16.91
CA ASP A 155 -19.79 9.19 -16.73
C ASP A 155 -20.20 8.37 -17.96
N ARG A 156 -19.71 7.12 -18.03
CA ARG A 156 -20.02 6.15 -19.09
C ARG A 156 -20.29 4.77 -18.51
N LEU A 157 -21.17 4.01 -19.20
CA LEU A 157 -21.56 2.64 -18.79
C LEU A 157 -20.93 1.55 -19.68
N ASP A 158 -19.93 1.90 -20.48
CA ASP A 158 -19.22 0.99 -21.39
C ASP A 158 -17.80 0.70 -20.90
N GLU A 159 -17.02 -0.03 -21.68
CA GLU A 159 -15.63 -0.45 -21.39
C GLU A 159 -14.70 0.75 -21.15
N VAL A 160 -15.01 1.91 -21.70
CA VAL A 160 -14.24 3.14 -21.47
C VAL A 160 -14.55 3.72 -20.09
N GLY A 161 -15.79 3.62 -19.63
CA GLY A 161 -16.17 3.98 -18.25
C GLY A 161 -15.54 3.04 -17.23
N GLU A 162 -15.52 1.73 -17.50
CA GLU A 162 -14.84 0.75 -16.65
C GLU A 162 -13.33 1.05 -16.55
N LEU A 163 -12.69 1.39 -17.65
CA LEU A 163 -11.28 1.79 -17.69
C LEU A 163 -11.04 3.08 -16.88
N SER A 164 -11.93 4.07 -17.01
CA SER A 164 -11.87 5.31 -16.22
C SER A 164 -11.92 5.01 -14.72
N GLY A 165 -12.90 4.21 -14.28
CA GLY A 165 -13.06 3.81 -12.90
C GLY A 165 -11.87 3.01 -12.36
N ALA A 166 -11.28 2.14 -13.16
CA ALA A 166 -10.08 1.39 -12.79
C ALA A 166 -8.85 2.32 -12.58
N ILE A 167 -8.68 3.31 -13.46
CA ILE A 167 -7.61 4.32 -13.32
C ILE A 167 -7.83 5.18 -12.06
N ASP A 168 -9.04 5.66 -11.82
CA ASP A 168 -9.35 6.48 -10.65
C ASP A 168 -9.14 5.70 -9.34
N SER A 169 -9.54 4.42 -9.30
CA SER A 169 -9.27 3.52 -8.17
C SER A 169 -7.77 3.29 -7.94
N MET A 170 -6.99 3.13 -9.00
CA MET A 170 -5.54 3.00 -8.90
C MET A 170 -4.90 4.27 -8.34
N VAL A 171 -5.35 5.44 -8.77
CA VAL A 171 -4.86 6.73 -8.24
C VAL A 171 -5.16 6.87 -6.76
N GLU A 172 -6.35 6.48 -6.31
CA GLU A 172 -6.74 6.49 -4.90
C GLU A 172 -5.85 5.56 -4.06
N GLN A 173 -5.58 4.34 -4.53
CA GLN A 173 -4.68 3.41 -3.84
C GLN A 173 -3.25 3.96 -3.74
N ILE A 174 -2.72 4.57 -4.80
CA ILE A 174 -1.40 5.19 -4.78
C ILE A 174 -1.37 6.36 -3.80
N SER A 175 -2.40 7.22 -3.80
CA SER A 175 -2.53 8.37 -2.90
C SER A 175 -2.54 7.92 -1.44
N THR A 176 -3.37 6.92 -1.10
CA THR A 176 -3.48 6.36 0.24
C THR A 176 -2.15 5.73 0.70
N SER A 177 -1.53 4.92 -0.15
CA SER A 177 -0.24 4.28 0.15
C SER A 177 0.87 5.31 0.36
N ARG A 178 0.89 6.39 -0.43
CA ARG A 178 1.86 7.47 -0.27
C ARG A 178 1.66 8.24 1.03
N SER A 179 0.41 8.57 1.36
CA SER A 179 0.07 9.25 2.62
C SER A 179 0.51 8.43 3.84
N GLN A 180 0.22 7.13 3.85
CA GLN A 180 0.65 6.21 4.92
C GLN A 180 2.18 6.14 5.04
N ARG A 181 2.88 6.11 3.89
CA ARG A 181 4.35 6.10 3.89
C ARG A 181 4.94 7.41 4.41
N ASP A 182 4.39 8.55 3.97
CA ASP A 182 4.84 9.87 4.41
C ASP A 182 4.59 10.08 5.91
N GLU A 183 3.50 9.53 6.45
CA GLU A 183 3.19 9.54 7.88
C GLU A 183 4.18 8.67 8.68
N ALA A 184 4.42 7.45 8.25
CA ALA A 184 5.42 6.56 8.87
C ALA A 184 6.84 7.15 8.83
N GLU A 185 7.21 7.86 7.76
CA GLU A 185 8.51 8.54 7.65
C GLU A 185 8.62 9.76 8.58
N ARG A 186 7.52 10.51 8.77
CA ARG A 186 7.45 11.59 9.77
C ARG A 186 7.59 11.05 11.19
N GLU A 187 6.83 10.03 11.54
CA GLU A 187 6.92 9.37 12.86
C GLU A 187 8.34 8.88 13.14
N ARG A 188 8.97 8.22 12.14
CA ARG A 188 10.36 7.79 12.26
C ARG A 188 11.33 8.96 12.45
N SER A 189 11.10 10.07 11.76
CA SER A 189 11.95 11.27 11.87
C SER A 189 11.83 11.91 13.26
N VAL A 190 10.61 12.00 13.81
CA VAL A 190 10.35 12.48 15.17
C VAL A 190 11.02 11.58 16.19
N THR A 191 10.89 10.26 16.04
CA THR A 191 11.54 9.23 16.86
C THR A 191 13.06 9.40 16.91
N LEU A 192 13.71 9.56 15.74
CA LEU A 192 15.17 9.76 15.65
C LEU A 192 15.62 11.11 16.26
N ALA A 193 14.81 12.15 16.12
CA ALA A 193 15.10 13.45 16.73
C ALA A 193 15.04 13.40 18.27
N SER A 194 14.01 12.74 18.82
CA SER A 194 13.88 12.52 20.27
C SER A 194 15.05 11.68 20.82
N LEU A 195 15.39 10.58 20.15
CA LEU A 195 16.52 9.74 20.51
C LEU A 195 17.84 10.53 20.54
N SER A 196 18.06 11.36 19.52
CA SER A 196 19.28 12.19 19.44
C SER A 196 19.37 13.20 20.59
N HIS A 197 18.22 13.74 21.00
CA HIS A 197 18.14 14.64 22.14
C HIS A 197 18.46 13.91 23.46
N ASP A 198 17.83 12.77 23.69
CA ASP A 198 17.93 12.01 24.93
C ASP A 198 19.31 11.35 25.12
N ALA A 199 19.99 11.01 24.02
CA ALA A 199 21.39 10.59 24.06
C ALA A 199 22.36 11.76 24.32
N ARG A 200 22.06 12.96 23.84
CA ARG A 200 22.94 14.13 24.00
C ARG A 200 23.05 14.58 25.45
N THR A 201 21.99 14.47 26.24
CA THR A 201 21.96 14.90 27.63
C THR A 201 23.00 14.18 28.48
N PRO A 202 22.99 12.83 28.59
CA PRO A 202 24.01 12.11 29.38
C PRO A 202 25.42 12.27 28.81
N LEU A 203 25.58 12.32 27.46
CA LEU A 203 26.89 12.56 26.85
C LEU A 203 27.47 13.94 27.19
N THR A 204 26.62 14.97 27.27
CA THR A 204 27.05 16.31 27.70
C THR A 204 27.42 16.34 29.19
N SER A 205 26.62 15.67 30.03
CA SER A 205 26.91 15.53 31.46
C SER A 205 28.23 14.81 31.68
N MET A 206 28.47 13.67 31.06
CA MET A 206 29.73 12.94 31.09
C MET A 206 30.93 13.81 30.67
N ARG A 207 30.79 14.57 29.60
CA ARG A 207 31.85 15.46 29.11
C ARG A 207 32.20 16.53 30.13
N LEU A 208 31.18 17.22 30.67
CA LEU A 208 31.39 18.26 31.69
C LEU A 208 32.01 17.68 32.98
N ALA A 209 31.55 16.50 33.41
CA ALA A 209 32.13 15.82 34.58
C ALA A 209 33.58 15.43 34.32
N THR A 210 33.92 14.96 33.14
CA THR A 210 35.30 14.60 32.77
C THR A 210 36.20 15.84 32.67
N GLU A 211 35.73 16.94 32.06
CA GLU A 211 36.46 18.22 32.01
C GLU A 211 36.76 18.73 33.43
N ALA A 212 35.76 18.72 34.35
CA ALA A 212 35.96 19.13 35.74
C ALA A 212 36.99 18.28 36.48
N LEU A 213 37.05 16.96 36.21
CA LEU A 213 38.06 16.06 36.74
C LEU A 213 39.47 16.35 36.20
N ILE A 214 39.59 16.59 34.88
CA ILE A 214 40.87 16.91 34.21
C ILE A 214 41.44 18.25 34.72
N ASP A 215 40.58 19.27 34.85
CA ASP A 215 40.97 20.61 35.28
C ASP A 215 41.23 20.69 36.79
N GLY A 216 40.99 19.60 37.55
CA GLY A 216 41.19 19.54 38.98
C GLY A 216 40.24 20.42 39.80
N VAL A 217 39.11 20.84 39.18
CA VAL A 217 38.11 21.69 39.84
C VAL A 217 36.94 20.89 40.44
N ALA A 218 36.99 19.57 40.40
CA ALA A 218 36.00 18.68 41.00
C ALA A 218 36.21 18.57 42.53
N PRO A 219 35.29 19.10 43.39
CA PRO A 219 35.46 19.06 44.83
C PRO A 219 35.42 17.64 45.41
N ASP A 220 34.68 16.74 44.80
CA ASP A 220 34.58 15.31 45.11
C ASP A 220 34.71 14.47 43.84
N PRO A 221 35.91 14.06 43.46
CA PRO A 221 36.15 13.26 42.26
C PRO A 221 35.34 11.96 42.21
N GLN A 222 35.07 11.32 43.34
CA GLN A 222 34.30 10.08 43.42
C GLN A 222 32.83 10.31 43.02
N ARG A 223 32.26 11.45 43.34
CA ARG A 223 30.90 11.83 42.93
C ARG A 223 30.83 12.01 41.44
N TYR A 224 31.81 12.66 40.80
CA TYR A 224 31.86 12.86 39.34
C TYR A 224 32.04 11.54 38.61
N LEU A 225 32.93 10.65 39.10
CA LEU A 225 33.10 9.31 38.53
C LEU A 225 31.82 8.47 38.59
N ARG A 226 31.08 8.54 39.74
CA ARG A 226 29.77 7.88 39.86
C ARG A 226 28.74 8.45 38.91
N ALA A 227 28.68 9.75 38.72
CA ALA A 227 27.79 10.40 37.74
C ALA A 227 28.08 9.93 36.32
N ILE A 228 29.37 9.89 35.92
CA ILE A 228 29.80 9.37 34.59
C ILE A 228 29.35 7.91 34.44
N SER A 229 29.54 7.06 35.44
CA SER A 229 29.11 5.65 35.38
C SER A 229 27.59 5.51 35.24
N THR A 230 26.82 6.35 35.93
CA THR A 230 25.37 6.39 35.82
C THR A 230 24.93 6.83 34.39
N ASP A 231 25.57 7.87 33.86
CA ASP A 231 25.27 8.37 32.52
C ASP A 231 25.63 7.34 31.40
N ILE A 232 26.74 6.58 31.58
CA ILE A 232 27.11 5.47 30.69
C ILE A 232 25.99 4.41 30.72
N SER A 233 25.56 3.97 31.91
CA SER A 233 24.49 2.97 32.01
C SER A 233 23.16 3.45 31.41
N ALA A 234 22.86 4.74 31.52
CA ALA A 234 21.68 5.32 30.85
C ALA A 234 21.77 5.23 29.33
N VAL A 235 22.92 5.54 28.73
CA VAL A 235 23.14 5.43 27.28
C VAL A 235 23.09 3.96 26.85
N GLU A 236 23.69 3.04 27.58
CA GLU A 236 23.62 1.59 27.28
C GLU A 236 22.16 1.09 27.31
N THR A 237 21.36 1.50 28.29
CA THR A 237 19.95 1.16 28.38
C THR A 237 19.18 1.68 27.14
N LEU A 238 19.44 2.92 26.75
CA LEU A 238 18.82 3.57 25.61
C LEU A 238 19.12 2.84 24.29
N ILE A 239 20.38 2.45 24.07
CA ILE A 239 20.81 1.67 22.90
C ILE A 239 20.14 0.28 22.88
N ASN A 240 20.10 -0.39 24.03
CA ASN A 240 19.49 -1.71 24.17
C ASN A 240 17.97 -1.66 23.97
N ASP A 241 17.29 -0.60 24.43
CA ASP A 241 15.87 -0.39 24.21
C ASP A 241 15.56 -0.15 22.75
N LEU A 242 16.37 0.69 22.07
CA LEU A 242 16.22 0.95 20.64
C LEU A 242 16.41 -0.32 19.81
N PHE A 243 17.45 -1.10 20.13
CA PHE A 243 17.69 -2.36 19.43
C PHE A 243 16.52 -3.35 19.59
N LEU A 244 15.96 -3.42 20.81
CA LEU A 244 14.83 -4.29 21.08
C LEU A 244 13.55 -3.83 20.36
N ILE A 245 13.26 -2.52 20.34
CA ILE A 245 12.15 -1.97 19.55
C ILE A 245 12.31 -2.34 18.08
N GLY A 246 13.51 -2.18 17.52
CA GLY A 246 13.77 -2.58 16.13
C GLY A 246 13.56 -4.07 15.87
N GLN A 247 13.83 -4.94 16.85
CA GLN A 247 13.53 -6.38 16.74
C GLN A 247 12.02 -6.66 16.83
N ILE A 248 11.31 -5.97 17.72
CA ILE A 248 9.85 -6.08 17.89
C ILE A 248 9.14 -5.64 16.61
N GLU A 249 9.45 -4.46 16.08
CA GLU A 249 8.86 -3.92 14.86
C GLU A 249 9.13 -4.81 13.63
N ALA A 250 10.30 -5.43 13.58
CA ALA A 250 10.64 -6.38 12.52
C ALA A 250 10.02 -7.78 12.70
N GLY A 251 9.30 -8.04 13.81
CA GLY A 251 8.79 -9.38 14.15
C GLY A 251 9.89 -10.42 14.39
N ARG A 252 11.08 -9.98 14.82
CA ARG A 252 12.29 -10.82 14.97
C ARG A 252 12.69 -11.06 16.41
N LEU A 253 11.89 -10.60 17.38
CA LEU A 253 12.16 -10.86 18.77
C LEU A 253 12.10 -12.36 19.06
N GLN A 254 13.22 -12.94 19.47
CA GLN A 254 13.30 -14.35 19.83
C GLN A 254 13.22 -14.46 21.36
N LEU A 255 12.14 -15.07 21.83
CA LEU A 255 11.92 -15.34 23.25
C LEU A 255 12.33 -16.77 23.59
N ARG A 256 12.96 -16.94 24.75
CA ARG A 256 13.25 -18.25 25.32
C ARG A 256 12.26 -18.52 26.46
N SER A 257 10.99 -18.73 26.07
CA SER A 257 9.93 -18.97 27.03
C SER A 257 10.10 -20.35 27.70
N GLU A 258 10.08 -20.36 29.03
CA GLU A 258 10.13 -21.56 29.84
C GLU A 258 9.11 -21.47 30.99
N PRO A 259 8.66 -22.60 31.55
CA PRO A 259 7.83 -22.58 32.77
C PRO A 259 8.61 -21.98 33.94
N MET A 260 8.06 -20.97 34.56
CA MET A 260 8.70 -20.26 35.67
C MET A 260 7.66 -19.79 36.69
N ASP A 261 8.13 -19.44 37.87
CA ASP A 261 7.32 -18.78 38.89
C ASP A 261 7.53 -17.26 38.80
N ALA A 262 6.56 -16.55 38.26
CA ALA A 262 6.64 -15.11 38.12
C ALA A 262 6.63 -14.36 39.45
N MET A 263 6.10 -14.95 40.55
CA MET A 263 6.14 -14.36 41.87
C MET A 263 7.58 -14.20 42.36
N THR A 264 8.44 -15.17 42.07
CA THR A 264 9.88 -15.08 42.37
C THR A 264 10.51 -13.88 41.64
N THR A 265 10.24 -13.70 40.34
CA THR A 265 10.76 -12.58 39.54
C THR A 265 10.25 -11.22 40.07
N VAL A 266 8.97 -11.12 40.46
CA VAL A 266 8.41 -9.90 41.07
C VAL A 266 9.14 -9.56 42.34
N GLY A 267 9.38 -10.56 43.20
CA GLY A 267 10.11 -10.38 44.49
C GLY A 267 11.57 -9.96 44.27
N ASP A 268 12.25 -10.57 43.30
CA ASP A 268 13.63 -10.25 42.95
C ASP A 268 13.77 -8.82 42.44
N VAL A 269 12.90 -8.41 41.50
CA VAL A 269 12.87 -7.04 40.94
C VAL A 269 12.54 -6.01 42.05
N ALA A 270 11.54 -6.28 42.87
CA ALA A 270 11.21 -5.39 43.99
C ALA A 270 12.38 -5.23 44.99
N THR A 271 13.09 -6.32 45.26
CA THR A 271 14.28 -6.29 46.13
C THR A 271 15.42 -5.50 45.47
N GLN A 272 15.64 -5.65 44.18
CA GLN A 272 16.66 -4.92 43.42
C GLN A 272 16.39 -3.41 43.38
N LEU A 273 15.11 -3.01 43.27
CA LEU A 273 14.71 -1.61 43.15
C LEU A 273 14.46 -0.93 44.51
N ARG A 274 14.45 -1.69 45.63
CA ARG A 274 14.23 -1.16 46.96
C ARG A 274 15.19 -0.03 47.35
N PRO A 275 16.52 -0.12 47.10
CA PRO A 275 17.42 1.00 47.43
C PRO A 275 17.08 2.30 46.71
N ILE A 276 16.60 2.20 45.49
CA ILE A 276 16.19 3.36 44.65
C ILE A 276 14.89 3.97 45.19
N ALA A 277 13.95 3.13 45.59
CA ALA A 277 12.71 3.55 46.22
C ALA A 277 12.96 4.23 47.58
N GLU A 278 13.81 3.64 48.44
CA GLU A 278 14.21 4.19 49.73
C GLU A 278 14.92 5.56 49.58
N ASP A 279 15.83 5.71 48.60
CA ASP A 279 16.51 6.98 48.34
C ASP A 279 15.52 8.09 47.90
N LYS A 280 14.43 7.72 47.25
CA LYS A 280 13.32 8.61 46.90
C LYS A 280 12.33 8.82 48.05
N GLY A 281 12.38 8.01 49.12
CA GLY A 281 11.43 8.02 50.25
C GLY A 281 10.07 7.37 49.88
N VAL A 282 10.10 6.31 49.08
CA VAL A 282 8.92 5.55 48.62
C VAL A 282 9.04 4.10 49.09
N GLU A 283 7.95 3.50 49.59
CA GLU A 283 7.91 2.10 50.02
C GLU A 283 7.37 1.18 48.95
N LEU A 284 7.96 -0.04 48.81
CA LEU A 284 7.51 -1.08 47.86
C LEU A 284 6.82 -2.21 48.64
N HIS A 285 5.56 -2.47 48.34
CA HIS A 285 4.75 -3.56 48.88
C HIS A 285 4.37 -4.55 47.81
N VAL A 286 4.69 -5.84 48.05
CA VAL A 286 4.38 -6.93 47.13
C VAL A 286 3.35 -7.84 47.80
N HIS A 287 2.22 -8.03 47.12
CA HIS A 287 1.12 -8.88 47.54
C HIS A 287 0.79 -9.91 46.47
N GLY A 288 0.55 -11.15 46.85
CA GLY A 288 0.22 -12.19 45.87
C GLY A 288 0.17 -13.59 46.48
N PRO A 289 -0.11 -14.61 45.64
CA PRO A 289 -0.06 -16.01 46.04
C PRO A 289 1.38 -16.46 46.33
N ALA A 290 1.54 -17.60 46.97
CA ALA A 290 2.87 -18.18 47.24
C ALA A 290 3.62 -18.54 45.94
N ASN A 291 2.89 -18.89 44.87
CA ASN A 291 3.43 -19.23 43.56
C ASN A 291 2.53 -18.61 42.48
N PHE A 292 3.15 -18.16 41.37
CA PHE A 292 2.45 -17.69 40.18
C PHE A 292 3.10 -18.30 38.95
N PRO A 293 2.69 -19.54 38.55
CA PRO A 293 3.26 -20.26 37.42
C PRO A 293 2.82 -19.61 36.11
N VAL A 294 3.80 -19.30 35.26
CA VAL A 294 3.60 -18.75 33.91
C VAL A 294 4.61 -19.35 32.95
N THR A 295 4.34 -19.22 31.65
CA THR A 295 5.32 -19.55 30.62
C THR A 295 5.85 -18.25 30.02
N ALA A 296 7.09 -17.88 30.35
CA ALA A 296 7.68 -16.63 29.91
C ALA A 296 9.21 -16.74 29.77
N ASP A 297 9.82 -15.77 29.13
CA ASP A 297 11.28 -15.58 29.14
C ASP A 297 11.66 -14.82 30.41
N PRO A 298 12.44 -15.44 31.35
CA PRO A 298 12.76 -14.83 32.62
C PRO A 298 13.47 -13.48 32.51
N THR A 299 14.35 -13.36 31.50
CA THR A 299 15.12 -12.12 31.28
C THR A 299 14.20 -11.00 30.80
N GLN A 300 13.29 -11.33 29.87
CA GLN A 300 12.36 -10.33 29.33
C GLN A 300 11.27 -9.97 30.36
N LEU A 301 10.76 -10.91 31.12
CA LEU A 301 9.81 -10.62 32.18
C LEU A 301 10.45 -9.73 33.29
N ASN A 302 11.69 -10.02 33.70
CA ASN A 302 12.44 -9.16 34.61
C ASN A 302 12.54 -7.73 34.08
N ARG A 303 12.83 -7.56 32.79
CA ARG A 303 12.91 -6.25 32.13
C ARG A 303 11.58 -5.51 32.14
N VAL A 304 10.48 -6.18 31.82
CA VAL A 304 9.12 -5.59 31.88
C VAL A 304 8.80 -5.10 33.24
N LEU A 305 9.00 -5.94 34.27
CA LEU A 305 8.76 -5.59 35.69
C LEU A 305 9.65 -4.45 36.15
N SER A 306 10.94 -4.49 35.82
CA SER A 306 11.88 -3.42 36.14
C SER A 306 11.46 -2.08 35.54
N ASN A 307 11.01 -2.07 34.27
CA ASN A 307 10.54 -0.88 33.59
C ASN A 307 9.28 -0.31 34.27
N VAL A 308 8.29 -1.16 34.53
CA VAL A 308 7.02 -0.72 35.13
C VAL A 308 7.20 -0.24 36.54
N ILE A 309 7.93 -1.01 37.39
CA ILE A 309 8.16 -0.64 38.77
C ILE A 309 9.06 0.60 38.90
N SER A 310 10.13 0.72 38.10
CA SER A 310 10.96 1.93 38.09
C SER A 310 10.19 3.16 37.58
N ASN A 311 9.25 2.98 36.69
CA ASN A 311 8.35 4.05 36.25
C ASN A 311 7.44 4.49 37.42
N ALA A 312 6.83 3.55 38.10
CA ALA A 312 6.03 3.82 39.32
C ALA A 312 6.85 4.56 40.38
N ILE A 313 8.09 4.09 40.67
CA ILE A 313 8.99 4.78 41.61
C ILE A 313 9.25 6.21 41.14
N ARG A 314 9.47 6.43 39.86
CA ARG A 314 9.76 7.76 39.31
C ARG A 314 8.60 8.74 39.48
N HIS A 315 7.38 8.30 39.27
CA HIS A 315 6.19 9.16 39.30
C HIS A 315 5.53 9.27 40.69
N ALA A 316 5.78 8.34 41.58
CA ALA A 316 5.28 8.39 42.96
C ALA A 316 5.77 9.64 43.69
N PRO A 317 4.91 10.35 44.45
CA PRO A 317 5.34 11.42 45.37
C PRO A 317 6.20 10.87 46.52
N VAL A 318 6.99 11.73 47.14
CA VAL A 318 7.79 11.37 48.33
C VAL A 318 6.86 10.99 49.48
N GLY A 319 7.13 9.87 50.13
CA GLY A 319 6.31 9.33 51.23
C GLY A 319 5.15 8.45 50.77
N ASP A 320 5.12 8.10 49.50
CA ASP A 320 4.11 7.24 48.88
C ASP A 320 4.44 5.75 49.04
N GLU A 321 3.41 4.90 48.79
CA GLU A 321 3.51 3.44 48.78
C GLU A 321 3.20 2.94 47.36
N ILE A 322 4.11 2.15 46.79
CA ILE A 322 3.87 1.45 45.54
C ILE A 322 3.40 0.04 45.84
N GLN A 323 2.19 -0.29 45.36
CA GLN A 323 1.58 -1.59 45.55
C GLN A 323 1.77 -2.44 44.27
N ILE A 324 2.31 -3.63 44.44
CA ILE A 324 2.54 -4.62 43.42
C ILE A 324 1.66 -5.83 43.74
N ASP A 325 0.50 -5.93 43.10
CA ASP A 325 -0.49 -6.97 43.37
C ASP A 325 -0.44 -8.04 42.27
N VAL A 326 -0.28 -9.30 42.69
CA VAL A 326 -0.28 -10.47 41.78
C VAL A 326 -1.56 -11.26 42.00
N ASP A 327 -2.41 -11.33 40.98
CA ASP A 327 -3.64 -12.12 40.97
C ASP A 327 -3.44 -13.39 40.12
N GLY A 328 -3.26 -14.52 40.77
CA GLY A 328 -3.07 -15.81 40.14
C GLY A 328 -4.33 -16.35 39.43
N GLN A 329 -5.55 -15.85 39.75
CA GLN A 329 -6.79 -16.27 39.08
C GLN A 329 -6.97 -15.56 37.75
N GLN A 330 -6.57 -14.30 37.67
CA GLN A 330 -6.63 -13.50 36.47
C GLN A 330 -5.31 -13.52 35.68
N SER A 331 -4.31 -14.25 36.08
CA SER A 331 -2.96 -14.26 35.50
C SER A 331 -2.37 -12.86 35.33
N ARG A 332 -2.59 -11.96 36.34
CA ARG A 332 -2.31 -10.53 36.25
C ARG A 332 -1.37 -10.05 37.32
N ILE A 333 -0.46 -9.17 36.92
CA ILE A 333 0.38 -8.37 37.80
C ILE A 333 -0.06 -6.91 37.65
N SER A 334 -0.37 -6.24 38.74
CA SER A 334 -0.79 -4.84 38.75
C SER A 334 0.21 -4.03 39.60
N VAL A 335 0.73 -2.94 39.05
CA VAL A 335 1.62 -2.01 39.73
C VAL A 335 0.90 -0.68 39.89
N ARG A 336 0.73 -0.21 41.12
CA ARG A 336 0.02 1.03 41.45
C ARG A 336 0.94 1.99 42.21
N ASP A 337 0.94 3.26 41.77
CA ASP A 337 1.57 4.39 42.45
C ASP A 337 0.55 5.51 42.74
N GLY A 338 0.88 6.44 43.60
CA GLY A 338 0.05 7.59 43.97
C GLY A 338 0.39 8.87 43.18
N GLY A 339 1.04 8.75 42.03
CA GLY A 339 1.39 9.90 41.18
C GLY A 339 0.20 10.52 40.44
N ASP A 340 0.49 11.40 39.50
CA ASP A 340 -0.54 12.10 38.68
C ASP A 340 -1.37 11.13 37.83
N GLY A 341 -0.87 9.91 37.56
CA GLY A 341 -1.52 8.87 36.80
C GLY A 341 -1.51 9.08 35.28
N PHE A 342 -2.44 8.42 34.60
CA PHE A 342 -2.53 8.47 33.15
C PHE A 342 -3.79 9.25 32.74
N PRO A 343 -3.67 10.41 32.05
CA PRO A 343 -4.81 11.08 31.42
C PRO A 343 -5.51 10.19 30.40
N ALA A 344 -6.84 10.30 30.31
CA ALA A 344 -7.63 9.41 29.46
C ALA A 344 -7.28 9.47 27.97
N ASP A 345 -6.82 10.63 27.48
CA ASP A 345 -6.37 10.87 26.12
C ASP A 345 -4.94 10.39 25.87
N PHE A 346 -4.16 10.08 26.92
CA PHE A 346 -2.77 9.68 26.84
C PHE A 346 -2.54 8.18 27.12
N VAL A 347 -3.50 7.47 27.67
CA VAL A 347 -3.36 6.05 28.12
C VAL A 347 -2.79 5.16 27.01
N GLU A 348 -3.36 5.25 25.79
CA GLU A 348 -2.90 4.44 24.65
C GLU A 348 -1.54 4.92 24.12
N GLU A 349 -1.30 6.22 24.14
CA GLU A 349 -0.04 6.82 23.70
C GLU A 349 1.12 6.53 24.66
N ALA A 350 0.85 6.30 25.94
CA ALA A 350 1.87 6.00 26.94
C ALA A 350 2.73 4.77 26.62
N PHE A 351 2.20 3.84 25.82
CA PHE A 351 2.89 2.64 25.34
C PHE A 351 3.51 2.79 23.94
N GLN A 352 3.45 3.97 23.34
CA GLN A 352 4.15 4.25 22.08
C GLN A 352 5.59 4.71 22.37
N PRO A 353 6.55 4.37 21.49
CA PRO A 353 7.92 4.80 21.67
C PRO A 353 8.05 6.33 21.70
N PHE A 354 8.87 6.85 22.65
CA PHE A 354 9.18 8.28 22.80
C PHE A 354 7.99 9.20 23.15
N ARG A 355 6.86 8.63 23.59
CA ARG A 355 5.72 9.42 24.07
C ARG A 355 5.87 9.76 25.54
N ARG A 356 5.57 11.02 25.87
CA ARG A 356 5.66 11.58 27.23
C ARG A 356 4.53 12.60 27.38
N HIS A 357 3.82 12.57 28.51
CA HIS A 357 2.67 13.46 28.73
C HIS A 357 3.07 14.92 28.94
N ASP A 358 4.21 15.20 29.58
CA ASP A 358 4.65 16.56 29.96
C ASP A 358 6.14 16.78 29.64
N GLU A 359 6.46 17.24 28.43
CA GLU A 359 7.84 17.49 27.99
C GLU A 359 8.61 18.50 28.89
N ALA A 360 7.93 19.37 29.60
CA ALA A 360 8.53 20.44 30.37
C ALA A 360 8.95 20.00 31.79
N ARG A 361 8.15 19.14 32.46
CA ARG A 361 8.40 18.66 33.81
C ARG A 361 9.37 17.47 33.86
N GLU A 362 9.35 16.62 32.88
CA GLU A 362 10.09 15.36 32.84
C GLU A 362 11.53 15.49 32.32
N ARG A 363 11.91 16.62 31.70
CA ARG A 363 13.30 16.87 31.25
C ARG A 363 14.32 16.82 32.40
N SER A 364 13.88 17.06 33.64
CA SER A 364 14.75 17.02 34.84
C SER A 364 14.82 15.64 35.48
N GLN A 365 13.95 14.69 35.16
CA GLN A 365 13.83 13.40 35.85
C GLN A 365 14.29 12.18 35.04
N GLY A 366 14.74 12.35 33.80
CA GLY A 366 15.41 11.33 32.98
C GLY A 366 14.55 10.13 32.58
N GLY A 367 14.57 9.81 31.28
CA GLY A 367 13.94 8.62 30.72
C GLY A 367 13.50 8.88 29.26
N ALA A 368 13.90 8.02 28.34
CA ALA A 368 13.68 8.19 26.90
C ALA A 368 12.24 7.91 26.44
N GLY A 369 11.30 7.62 27.35
CA GLY A 369 9.94 7.23 26.97
C GLY A 369 9.87 5.90 26.20
N LEU A 370 10.87 5.04 26.35
CA LEU A 370 10.95 3.74 25.67
C LEU A 370 10.50 2.58 26.56
N GLY A 371 10.60 2.70 27.88
CA GLY A 371 10.38 1.58 28.81
C GLY A 371 9.01 0.93 28.69
N LEU A 372 7.92 1.71 28.65
CA LEU A 372 6.56 1.16 28.48
C LEU A 372 6.33 0.58 27.08
N ALA A 373 6.89 1.20 26.04
CA ALA A 373 6.81 0.68 24.68
C ALA A 373 7.54 -0.65 24.54
N VAL A 374 8.75 -0.76 25.09
CA VAL A 374 9.51 -2.01 25.16
C VAL A 374 8.73 -3.07 25.96
N SER A 375 8.13 -2.68 27.10
CA SER A 375 7.34 -3.59 27.91
C SER A 375 6.13 -4.13 27.14
N ARG A 376 5.41 -3.30 26.40
CA ARG A 376 4.31 -3.71 25.54
C ARG A 376 4.77 -4.71 24.47
N GLY A 377 5.82 -4.37 23.73
CA GLY A 377 6.32 -5.27 22.69
C GLY A 377 6.80 -6.63 23.23
N ILE A 378 7.39 -6.69 24.41
CA ILE A 378 7.77 -7.95 25.06
C ILE A 378 6.52 -8.74 25.47
N VAL A 379 5.56 -8.10 26.16
CA VAL A 379 4.35 -8.76 26.66
C VAL A 379 3.49 -9.27 25.48
N ASP A 380 3.33 -8.48 24.42
CA ASP A 380 2.65 -8.90 23.19
C ASP A 380 3.34 -10.12 22.56
N ALA A 381 4.67 -10.11 22.51
CA ALA A 381 5.44 -11.24 21.98
C ALA A 381 5.37 -12.51 22.87
N LEU A 382 5.13 -12.35 24.18
CA LEU A 382 4.83 -13.45 25.09
C LEU A 382 3.38 -13.98 24.96
N GLY A 383 2.52 -13.30 24.18
CA GLY A 383 1.11 -13.63 24.03
C GLY A 383 0.23 -13.11 25.18
N GLY A 384 0.72 -12.15 25.94
CA GLY A 384 0.02 -11.48 27.03
C GLY A 384 -0.60 -10.15 26.63
N ALA A 385 -0.99 -9.34 27.60
CA ALA A 385 -1.48 -7.97 27.41
C ALA A 385 -0.93 -7.03 28.49
N ILE A 386 -0.64 -5.77 28.12
CA ILE A 386 -0.25 -4.71 29.06
C ILE A 386 -1.08 -3.45 28.77
N TRP A 387 -1.62 -2.84 29.82
CA TRP A 387 -2.38 -1.60 29.72
C TRP A 387 -2.27 -0.78 31.01
N ALA A 388 -2.74 0.45 30.96
CA ALA A 388 -2.87 1.32 32.11
C ALA A 388 -4.31 1.75 32.31
N ASP A 389 -4.69 2.07 33.55
CA ASP A 389 -5.98 2.65 33.85
C ASP A 389 -5.92 4.18 33.75
N PRO A 390 -6.94 4.82 33.16
CA PRO A 390 -7.02 6.28 33.17
C PRO A 390 -7.42 6.79 34.55
N GLY A 391 -6.79 7.87 35.00
CA GLY A 391 -7.15 8.53 36.27
C GLY A 391 -5.97 8.89 37.14
N PRO A 392 -6.22 9.46 38.33
CA PRO A 392 -5.18 9.78 39.29
C PRO A 392 -4.62 8.51 39.94
N GLY A 393 -3.33 8.51 40.19
CA GLY A 393 -2.60 7.32 40.61
C GLY A 393 -2.26 6.42 39.42
N GLY A 394 -0.98 6.22 39.13
CA GLY A 394 -0.56 5.37 38.02
C GLY A 394 -0.91 3.91 38.29
N VAL A 395 -1.68 3.27 37.45
CA VAL A 395 -1.94 1.83 37.54
C VAL A 395 -1.61 1.18 36.18
N VAL A 396 -0.65 0.24 36.22
CA VAL A 396 -0.27 -0.54 35.04
C VAL A 396 -0.54 -2.02 35.33
N HIS A 397 -1.22 -2.66 34.39
CA HIS A 397 -1.56 -4.08 34.44
C HIS A 397 -0.77 -4.86 33.39
N ILE A 398 -0.29 -6.04 33.76
CA ILE A 398 0.41 -6.99 32.92
C ILE A 398 -0.32 -8.33 33.05
N GLU A 399 -0.87 -8.83 31.97
CA GLU A 399 -1.49 -10.16 31.89
C GLU A 399 -0.57 -11.10 31.10
N LEU A 400 -0.28 -12.25 31.67
CA LEU A 400 0.61 -13.25 31.06
C LEU A 400 -0.18 -14.51 30.72
N PRO A 401 0.17 -15.21 29.64
CA PRO A 401 -0.42 -16.52 29.34
C PRO A 401 -0.05 -17.53 30.45
N ALA A 402 -1.02 -18.33 30.85
CA ALA A 402 -0.87 -19.36 31.86
C ALA A 402 0.00 -20.54 31.38
#